data_a77921ab9cba22053a8ba1db22990645
#
_entry.id   a77921ab9cba22053a8ba1db22990645
#
_cell.length_a   1.000
_cell.length_b   1.000
_cell.length_c   1.000
_cell.angle_alpha   90.00
_cell.angle_beta   90.00
_cell.angle_gamma   90.00
#
_symmetry.space_group_name_H-M   'P 1'
#
loop_
_entity.id
_entity.type
_entity.pdbx_description
1 polymer ?
#
loop_
_entity_poly.entity_id
_entity_poly.type
_entity_poly.pdbx_seq_one_letter_code
_entity_poly.pdbx_strand_id
1 'polypeptide(L)'
;MLERAVVEGVYAVSEGKHCRLRLRQGNSSIYAVWFGMHPEQVPYSTGDVVDAAISLSVYDSPRGAQLSGRIIELHPAGLGNTAAEQAALVQALRRGTPLTPEQKESIAPERSHIITVYRELQARRWHAEDLQPLFAKLGEENTGRTLVAIAALEQVGLITAADRGGAKFWELVPATGKKNLADAPILKCLEER
;
A
#
# COMPACT_ATOMS: atom_id res chain seq x y z
N MET A 1 22.30 -1.06 -2.56
CA MET A 1 20.87 -1.33 -2.30
C MET A 1 20.69 -1.43 -0.79
N LEU A 2 19.62 -0.86 -0.25
CA LEU A 2 19.20 -1.08 1.13
C LEU A 2 18.10 -2.12 1.11
N GLU A 3 18.29 -3.22 1.82
CA GLU A 3 17.28 -4.27 1.95
C GLU A 3 16.61 -4.18 3.31
N ARG A 4 15.28 -4.30 3.33
CA ARG A 4 14.46 -4.25 4.54
C ARG A 4 14.71 -3.02 5.41
N ALA A 5 14.89 -1.86 4.76
CA ALA A 5 15.05 -0.60 5.47
C ALA A 5 13.71 -0.12 6.03
N VAL A 6 13.73 0.43 7.24
CA VAL A 6 12.54 1.01 7.87
C VAL A 6 12.42 2.48 7.48
N VAL A 7 11.27 2.89 7.01
CA VAL A 7 10.93 4.29 6.79
C VAL A 7 10.74 4.95 8.16
N GLU A 8 11.63 5.87 8.53
CA GLU A 8 11.54 6.64 9.79
C GLU A 8 10.82 7.98 9.61
N GLY A 9 10.67 8.44 8.38
CA GLY A 9 9.92 9.67 8.09
C GLY A 9 9.94 10.03 6.62
N VAL A 10 8.93 10.80 6.21
CA VAL A 10 8.75 11.37 4.87
C VAL A 10 8.60 12.87 5.03
N TYR A 11 9.43 13.66 4.35
CA TYR A 11 9.51 15.11 4.51
C TYR A 11 9.41 15.81 3.17
N ALA A 12 8.63 16.89 3.11
CA ALA A 12 8.60 17.76 1.95
C ALA A 12 9.93 18.51 1.82
N VAL A 13 10.45 18.64 0.59
CA VAL A 13 11.58 19.48 0.25
C VAL A 13 11.26 20.31 -1.00
N SER A 14 11.92 21.47 -1.15
CA SER A 14 11.71 22.37 -2.28
C SER A 14 10.24 22.73 -2.50
N GLU A 15 9.57 23.21 -1.43
CA GLU A 15 8.14 23.59 -1.48
C GLU A 15 7.19 22.44 -1.90
N GLY A 16 7.56 21.21 -1.55
CA GLY A 16 6.77 20.02 -1.89
C GLY A 16 7.02 19.44 -3.28
N LYS A 17 7.92 20.03 -4.10
CA LYS A 17 8.25 19.49 -5.43
C LYS A 17 8.96 18.14 -5.37
N HIS A 18 9.56 17.82 -4.24
CA HIS A 18 10.28 16.58 -3.98
C HIS A 18 9.98 16.10 -2.58
N CYS A 19 10.25 14.85 -2.29
CA CYS A 19 10.24 14.35 -0.92
C CYS A 19 11.61 13.81 -0.51
N ARG A 20 11.87 13.81 0.78
CA ARG A 20 13.05 13.23 1.41
C ARG A 20 12.61 12.20 2.42
N LEU A 21 13.07 10.97 2.26
CA LEU A 21 12.82 9.90 3.21
C LEU A 21 14.03 9.73 4.13
N ARG A 22 13.76 9.44 5.39
CA ARG A 22 14.76 8.90 6.31
C ARG A 22 14.58 7.39 6.37
N LEU A 23 15.60 6.67 5.92
CA LEU A 23 15.62 5.22 5.84
C LEU A 23 16.63 4.69 6.84
N ARG A 24 16.23 3.71 7.68
CA ARG A 24 17.11 3.05 8.65
C ARG A 24 17.30 1.59 8.30
N GLN A 25 18.57 1.17 8.27
CA GLN A 25 18.93 -0.24 8.17
C GLN A 25 19.88 -0.59 9.33
N GLY A 26 19.49 -1.54 10.16
CA GLY A 26 20.21 -1.84 11.40
C GLY A 26 20.29 -0.61 12.32
N ASN A 27 21.50 -0.20 12.66
CA ASN A 27 21.78 0.95 13.53
C ASN A 27 22.10 2.25 12.76
N SER A 28 22.04 2.23 11.43
CA SER A 28 22.39 3.38 10.60
C SER A 28 21.17 3.93 9.87
N SER A 29 21.09 5.25 9.77
CA SER A 29 20.05 5.94 9.01
C SER A 29 20.67 6.83 7.93
N ILE A 30 19.99 6.95 6.80
CA ILE A 30 20.35 7.85 5.72
C ILE A 30 19.14 8.67 5.30
N TYR A 31 19.38 9.92 4.92
CA TYR A 31 18.41 10.72 4.18
C TYR A 31 18.60 10.52 2.69
N ALA A 32 17.54 10.18 1.99
CA ALA A 32 17.52 10.06 0.54
C ALA A 32 16.38 10.88 -0.07
N VAL A 33 16.69 11.64 -1.14
CA VAL A 33 15.71 12.48 -1.84
C VAL A 33 15.10 11.72 -2.99
N TRP A 34 13.79 11.75 -3.08
CA TRP A 34 13.01 11.26 -4.23
C TRP A 34 12.60 12.46 -5.07
N PHE A 35 13.34 12.69 -6.14
CA PHE A 35 13.11 13.84 -7.01
C PHE A 35 11.82 13.69 -7.82
N GLY A 36 11.05 14.76 -7.93
CA GLY A 36 9.78 14.78 -8.67
C GLY A 36 8.62 14.09 -7.96
N MET A 37 8.84 13.52 -6.77
CA MET A 37 7.80 12.86 -5.98
C MET A 37 7.26 13.84 -4.92
N HIS A 38 5.99 14.21 -5.02
CA HIS A 38 5.33 15.00 -3.98
C HIS A 38 5.11 14.13 -2.73
N PRO A 39 5.26 14.65 -1.51
CA PRO A 39 5.07 13.87 -0.28
C PRO A 39 3.74 13.12 -0.19
N GLU A 40 2.65 13.72 -0.67
CA GLU A 40 1.32 13.07 -0.70
C GLU A 40 1.23 11.90 -1.71
N GLN A 41 2.16 11.81 -2.65
CA GLN A 41 2.23 10.72 -3.63
C GLN A 41 3.06 9.53 -3.15
N VAL A 42 3.78 9.69 -2.03
CA VAL A 42 4.58 8.61 -1.44
C VAL A 42 3.66 7.62 -0.74
N PRO A 43 3.57 6.35 -1.19
CA PRO A 43 2.64 5.38 -0.61
C PRO A 43 3.13 4.80 0.72
N TYR A 44 4.30 5.21 1.19
CA TYR A 44 4.94 4.73 2.40
C TYR A 44 4.76 5.68 3.57
N SER A 45 4.67 5.12 4.76
CA SER A 45 4.59 5.85 6.02
C SER A 45 5.66 5.38 7.00
N THR A 46 5.86 6.15 8.06
CA THR A 46 6.76 5.75 9.15
C THR A 46 6.40 4.36 9.68
N GLY A 47 7.42 3.50 9.76
CA GLY A 47 7.30 2.11 10.19
C GLY A 47 7.20 1.10 9.03
N ASP A 48 6.93 1.54 7.80
CA ASP A 48 6.95 0.62 6.66
C ASP A 48 8.36 0.10 6.38
N VAL A 49 8.44 -1.15 5.94
CA VAL A 49 9.71 -1.81 5.59
C VAL A 49 9.82 -1.87 4.08
N VAL A 50 10.92 -1.36 3.55
CA VAL A 50 11.13 -1.19 2.10
C VAL A 50 12.49 -1.72 1.67
N ASP A 51 12.57 -2.12 0.40
CA ASP A 51 13.81 -2.33 -0.32
C ASP A 51 14.05 -1.12 -1.21
N ALA A 52 15.24 -0.50 -1.10
CA ALA A 52 15.53 0.76 -1.76
C ALA A 52 16.82 0.68 -2.58
N ALA A 53 16.74 1.02 -3.86
CA ALA A 53 17.88 1.37 -4.67
C ALA A 53 18.17 2.86 -4.52
N ILE A 54 19.33 3.19 -3.96
CA ILE A 54 19.76 4.57 -3.76
C ILE A 54 21.10 4.81 -4.42
N SER A 55 21.27 5.99 -5.04
CA SER A 55 22.56 6.51 -5.47
C SER A 55 23.12 7.38 -4.35
N LEU A 56 24.38 7.19 -4.02
CA LEU A 56 25.08 7.95 -2.99
C LEU A 56 26.00 8.99 -3.62
N SER A 57 25.99 10.17 -3.07
CA SER A 57 26.94 11.24 -3.39
C SER A 57 27.47 11.89 -2.12
N VAL A 58 28.72 12.33 -2.17
CA VAL A 58 29.31 13.14 -1.10
C VAL A 58 29.33 14.58 -1.58
N TYR A 59 28.88 15.50 -0.75
CA TYR A 59 28.97 16.93 -1.01
C TYR A 59 29.61 17.64 0.18
N ASP A 60 30.41 18.66 -0.12
CA ASP A 60 31.01 19.48 0.90
C ASP A 60 30.01 20.51 1.44
N SER A 61 29.81 20.50 2.74
CA SER A 61 28.99 21.48 3.43
C SER A 61 29.85 22.29 4.42
N PRO A 62 29.36 23.42 4.92
CA PRO A 62 30.06 24.18 5.96
C PRO A 62 30.35 23.36 7.24
N ARG A 63 29.68 22.22 7.40
CA ARG A 63 29.84 21.27 8.52
C ARG A 63 30.73 20.06 8.17
N GLY A 64 31.42 20.10 7.01
CA GLY A 64 32.23 19.01 6.48
C GLY A 64 31.51 18.20 5.41
N ALA A 65 32.23 17.18 4.90
CA ALA A 65 31.66 16.28 3.89
C ALA A 65 30.42 15.55 4.42
N GLN A 66 29.34 15.60 3.67
CA GLN A 66 28.08 14.95 4.01
C GLN A 66 27.67 13.97 2.92
N LEU A 67 27.10 12.84 3.35
CA LEU A 67 26.53 11.84 2.46
C LEU A 67 25.09 12.22 2.12
N SER A 68 24.77 12.24 0.82
CA SER A 68 23.41 12.41 0.32
C SER A 68 22.98 11.19 -0.48
N GLY A 69 21.77 10.73 -0.23
CA GLY A 69 21.12 9.69 -1.00
C GLY A 69 20.13 10.27 -2.01
N ARG A 70 20.08 9.65 -3.20
CA ARG A 70 18.98 9.84 -4.17
C ARG A 70 18.26 8.52 -4.33
N ILE A 71 16.94 8.50 -4.14
CA ILE A 71 16.12 7.33 -4.39
C ILE A 71 16.01 7.15 -5.90
N ILE A 72 16.38 5.97 -6.37
CA ILE A 72 16.21 5.51 -7.75
C ILE A 72 14.93 4.69 -7.83
N GLU A 73 14.75 3.77 -6.86
CA GLU A 73 13.62 2.85 -6.82
C GLU A 73 13.32 2.48 -5.37
N LEU A 74 12.04 2.29 -5.05
CA LEU A 74 11.59 1.95 -3.72
C LEU A 74 10.40 0.98 -3.82
N HIS A 75 10.51 -0.17 -3.17
CA HIS A 75 9.48 -1.20 -3.12
C HIS A 75 9.20 -1.64 -1.69
N PRO A 76 7.99 -2.09 -1.37
CA PRO A 76 7.75 -2.74 -0.08
C PRO A 76 8.59 -4.01 0.03
N ALA A 77 9.26 -4.19 1.15
CA ALA A 77 10.01 -5.42 1.38
C ALA A 77 9.05 -6.62 1.57
N GLY A 78 9.42 -7.76 1.00
CA GLY A 78 8.70 -9.02 1.19
C GLY A 78 7.49 -9.20 0.28
N LEU A 79 7.36 -8.44 -0.80
CA LEU A 79 6.41 -8.74 -1.87
C LEU A 79 7.12 -9.47 -3.01
N GLY A 80 6.58 -10.64 -3.37
CA GLY A 80 7.03 -11.48 -4.47
C GLY A 80 5.93 -11.67 -5.52
N ASN A 81 6.09 -12.74 -6.31
CA ASN A 81 5.15 -13.08 -7.39
C ASN A 81 3.75 -13.45 -6.89
N THR A 82 3.64 -13.98 -5.67
CA THR A 82 2.35 -14.37 -5.06
C THR A 82 1.37 -13.21 -5.00
N ALA A 83 1.83 -12.01 -4.66
CA ALA A 83 0.98 -10.82 -4.65
C ALA A 83 0.42 -10.50 -6.05
N ALA A 84 1.26 -10.59 -7.09
CA ALA A 84 0.84 -10.35 -8.47
C ALA A 84 -0.15 -11.41 -8.96
N GLU A 85 0.10 -12.67 -8.66
CA GLU A 85 -0.79 -13.79 -9.01
C GLU A 85 -2.16 -13.64 -8.36
N GLN A 86 -2.21 -13.35 -7.08
CA GLN A 86 -3.44 -13.10 -6.33
C GLN A 86 -4.21 -11.89 -6.88
N ALA A 87 -3.52 -10.80 -7.20
CA ALA A 87 -4.14 -9.63 -7.81
C ALA A 87 -4.74 -9.95 -9.19
N ALA A 88 -4.07 -10.79 -10.00
CA ALA A 88 -4.58 -11.23 -11.30
C ALA A 88 -5.88 -12.04 -11.18
N LEU A 89 -6.01 -12.90 -10.16
CA LEU A 89 -7.25 -13.64 -9.89
C LEU A 89 -8.41 -12.69 -9.57
N VAL A 90 -8.19 -11.67 -8.74
CA VAL A 90 -9.24 -10.68 -8.43
C VAL A 90 -9.62 -9.87 -9.68
N GLN A 91 -8.67 -9.56 -10.54
CA GLN A 91 -8.95 -8.90 -11.82
C GLN A 91 -9.78 -9.80 -12.76
N ALA A 92 -9.46 -11.10 -12.84
CA ALA A 92 -10.23 -12.07 -13.58
C ALA A 92 -11.67 -12.16 -13.06
N LEU A 93 -11.86 -12.24 -11.73
CA LEU A 93 -13.17 -12.22 -11.09
C LEU A 93 -13.98 -10.98 -11.47
N ARG A 94 -13.37 -9.78 -11.40
CA ARG A 94 -14.02 -8.51 -11.75
C ARG A 94 -14.44 -8.43 -13.22
N ARG A 95 -13.71 -9.12 -14.12
CA ARG A 95 -14.04 -9.19 -15.55
C ARG A 95 -15.08 -10.28 -15.88
N GLY A 96 -15.54 -11.04 -14.89
CA GLY A 96 -16.44 -12.17 -15.09
C GLY A 96 -15.78 -13.39 -15.72
N THR A 97 -14.44 -13.47 -15.67
CA THR A 97 -13.71 -14.66 -16.11
C THR A 97 -13.95 -15.78 -15.09
N PRO A 98 -14.35 -16.99 -15.53
CA PRO A 98 -14.55 -18.11 -14.62
C PRO A 98 -13.26 -18.47 -13.87
N LEU A 99 -13.38 -18.66 -12.57
CA LEU A 99 -12.32 -19.14 -11.69
C LEU A 99 -12.63 -20.54 -11.20
N THR A 100 -11.59 -21.35 -10.96
CA THR A 100 -11.78 -22.66 -10.31
C THR A 100 -12.20 -22.47 -8.85
N PRO A 101 -12.79 -23.51 -8.21
CA PRO A 101 -13.14 -23.44 -6.79
C PRO A 101 -11.94 -23.09 -5.91
N GLU A 102 -10.76 -23.67 -6.18
CA GLU A 102 -9.52 -23.42 -5.45
C GLU A 102 -9.04 -21.97 -5.61
N GLN A 103 -9.17 -21.42 -6.82
CA GLN A 103 -8.83 -20.01 -7.08
C GLN A 103 -9.77 -19.08 -6.34
N LYS A 104 -11.07 -19.36 -6.32
CA LYS A 104 -12.05 -18.57 -5.54
C LYS A 104 -11.76 -18.63 -4.05
N GLU A 105 -11.49 -19.82 -3.50
CA GLU A 105 -11.14 -20.01 -2.09
C GLU A 105 -9.87 -19.25 -1.69
N SER A 106 -8.86 -19.22 -2.57
CA SER A 106 -7.60 -18.52 -2.31
C SER A 106 -7.76 -17.01 -2.12
N ILE A 107 -8.75 -16.39 -2.79
CA ILE A 107 -9.02 -14.95 -2.73
C ILE A 107 -10.25 -14.58 -1.89
N ALA A 108 -11.01 -15.55 -1.39
CA ALA A 108 -12.19 -15.33 -0.58
C ALA A 108 -11.79 -14.87 0.83
N PRO A 109 -12.13 -13.64 1.26
CA PRO A 109 -11.79 -13.18 2.60
C PRO A 109 -12.76 -13.73 3.63
N GLU A 110 -12.25 -14.21 4.75
CA GLU A 110 -13.05 -14.42 5.94
C GLU A 110 -13.49 -13.08 6.54
N ARG A 111 -14.56 -13.11 7.33
CA ARG A 111 -15.04 -11.91 8.04
C ARG A 111 -13.97 -11.27 8.93
N SER A 112 -13.17 -12.08 9.60
CA SER A 112 -12.02 -11.65 10.40
C SER A 112 -11.01 -10.83 9.60
N HIS A 113 -10.73 -11.27 8.36
CA HIS A 113 -9.81 -10.59 7.45
C HIS A 113 -10.39 -9.24 6.99
N ILE A 114 -11.68 -9.17 6.63
CA ILE A 114 -12.34 -7.91 6.26
C ILE A 114 -12.28 -6.90 7.42
N ILE A 115 -12.49 -7.36 8.66
CA ILE A 115 -12.37 -6.51 9.85
C ILE A 115 -10.94 -6.00 10.00
N THR A 116 -9.93 -6.84 9.77
CA THR A 116 -8.52 -6.45 9.83
C THR A 116 -8.20 -5.38 8.80
N VAL A 117 -8.61 -5.57 7.54
CA VAL A 117 -8.45 -4.57 6.48
C VAL A 117 -9.14 -3.25 6.86
N TYR A 118 -10.37 -3.30 7.34
CA TYR A 118 -11.10 -2.09 7.76
C TYR A 118 -10.37 -1.33 8.87
N ARG A 119 -9.82 -2.04 9.87
CA ARG A 119 -9.02 -1.43 10.94
C ARG A 119 -7.74 -0.80 10.43
N GLU A 120 -7.07 -1.42 9.46
CA GLU A 120 -5.89 -0.82 8.83
C GLU A 120 -6.24 0.46 8.08
N LEU A 121 -7.36 0.48 7.33
CA LEU A 121 -7.83 1.68 6.65
C LEU A 121 -8.26 2.78 7.64
N GLN A 122 -8.67 2.41 8.85
CA GLN A 122 -9.00 3.35 9.93
C GLN A 122 -7.76 3.90 10.63
N ALA A 123 -6.70 3.09 10.76
CA ALA A 123 -5.51 3.44 11.52
C ALA A 123 -4.63 4.50 10.84
N ARG A 124 -4.60 4.50 9.50
CA ARG A 124 -3.87 5.49 8.71
C ARG A 124 -4.49 5.65 7.32
N ARG A 125 -4.07 6.70 6.60
CA ARG A 125 -4.39 6.85 5.19
C ARG A 125 -3.61 5.84 4.34
N TRP A 126 -4.29 5.18 3.43
CA TRP A 126 -3.70 4.29 2.45
C TRP A 126 -4.01 4.79 1.05
N HIS A 127 -3.02 4.78 0.17
CA HIS A 127 -3.22 5.09 -1.23
C HIS A 127 -4.21 4.10 -1.85
N ALA A 128 -5.14 4.62 -2.65
CA ALA A 128 -6.10 3.76 -3.34
C ALA A 128 -5.53 3.17 -4.64
N GLU A 129 -4.52 3.83 -5.21
CA GLU A 129 -3.86 3.43 -6.47
C GLU A 129 -2.61 2.58 -6.25
N ASP A 130 -2.00 2.63 -5.05
CA ASP A 130 -0.86 1.80 -4.69
C ASP A 130 -1.07 1.15 -3.31
N LEU A 131 -1.51 -0.08 -3.33
CA LEU A 131 -1.79 -0.89 -2.14
C LEU A 131 -0.65 -1.84 -1.76
N GLN A 132 0.47 -1.81 -2.49
CA GLN A 132 1.60 -2.71 -2.22
C GLN A 132 2.08 -2.63 -0.75
N PRO A 133 2.21 -1.45 -0.11
CA PRO A 133 2.57 -1.39 1.31
C PRO A 133 1.56 -2.05 2.24
N LEU A 134 0.26 -2.04 1.90
CA LEU A 134 -0.77 -2.75 2.64
C LEU A 134 -0.65 -4.27 2.47
N PHE A 135 -0.37 -4.73 1.25
CA PHE A 135 -0.14 -6.17 0.99
C PHE A 135 1.08 -6.69 1.74
N ALA A 136 2.19 -5.94 1.74
CA ALA A 136 3.37 -6.30 2.51
C ALA A 136 3.09 -6.37 4.02
N LYS A 137 2.24 -5.50 4.53
CA LYS A 137 1.84 -5.48 5.94
C LYS A 137 0.94 -6.66 6.34
N LEU A 138 0.02 -7.05 5.45
CA LEU A 138 -0.97 -8.11 5.71
C LEU A 138 -0.52 -9.50 5.23
N GLY A 139 0.64 -9.59 4.58
CA GLY A 139 1.19 -10.78 3.95
C GLY A 139 0.79 -10.88 2.47
N GLU A 140 1.77 -11.18 1.62
CA GLU A 140 1.55 -11.24 0.16
C GLU A 140 0.54 -12.33 -0.24
N GLU A 141 0.47 -13.42 0.52
CA GLU A 141 -0.47 -14.52 0.35
C GLU A 141 -1.93 -14.08 0.58
N ASN A 142 -2.14 -12.97 1.25
CA ASN A 142 -3.45 -12.39 1.52
C ASN A 142 -3.84 -11.28 0.53
N THR A 143 -3.03 -11.00 -0.50
CA THR A 143 -3.27 -9.90 -1.45
C THR A 143 -4.65 -9.99 -2.09
N GLY A 144 -5.04 -11.17 -2.58
CA GLY A 144 -6.36 -11.37 -3.20
C GLY A 144 -7.50 -11.14 -2.22
N ARG A 145 -7.40 -11.70 -1.00
CA ARG A 145 -8.37 -11.50 0.08
C ARG A 145 -8.49 -10.03 0.48
N THR A 146 -7.36 -9.32 0.54
CA THR A 146 -7.31 -7.88 0.85
C THR A 146 -8.00 -7.05 -0.22
N LEU A 147 -7.74 -7.33 -1.50
CA LEU A 147 -8.39 -6.65 -2.63
C LEU A 147 -9.89 -6.89 -2.68
N VAL A 148 -10.34 -8.13 -2.41
CA VAL A 148 -11.77 -8.45 -2.32
C VAL A 148 -12.40 -7.76 -1.11
N ALA A 149 -11.72 -7.74 0.04
CA ALA A 149 -12.21 -7.05 1.24
C ALA A 149 -12.38 -5.54 0.99
N ILE A 150 -11.42 -4.87 0.37
CA ILE A 150 -11.51 -3.45 -0.01
C ILE A 150 -12.69 -3.22 -0.96
N ALA A 151 -12.82 -4.05 -2.01
CA ALA A 151 -13.92 -3.94 -2.95
C ALA A 151 -15.29 -4.14 -2.27
N ALA A 152 -15.40 -5.10 -1.36
CA ALA A 152 -16.63 -5.33 -0.61
C ALA A 152 -16.99 -4.14 0.30
N LEU A 153 -16.00 -3.58 1.01
CA LEU A 153 -16.19 -2.40 1.86
C LEU A 153 -16.62 -1.16 1.06
N GLU A 154 -16.03 -0.97 -0.12
CA GLU A 154 -16.40 0.11 -1.04
C GLU A 154 -17.83 -0.08 -1.58
N GLN A 155 -18.15 -1.28 -2.07
CA GLN A 155 -19.46 -1.61 -2.64
C GLN A 155 -20.62 -1.44 -1.65
N VAL A 156 -20.39 -1.70 -0.37
CA VAL A 156 -21.39 -1.44 0.67
C VAL A 156 -21.34 -0.01 1.21
N GLY A 157 -20.44 0.83 0.70
CA GLY A 157 -20.35 2.24 1.07
C GLY A 157 -19.80 2.47 2.48
N LEU A 158 -18.86 1.65 2.94
CA LEU A 158 -18.12 1.86 4.20
C LEU A 158 -16.81 2.61 3.97
N ILE A 159 -16.28 2.56 2.76
CA ILE A 159 -15.09 3.32 2.34
C ILE A 159 -15.32 3.92 0.97
N THR A 160 -14.56 4.94 0.64
CA THR A 160 -14.52 5.56 -0.69
C THR A 160 -13.11 6.04 -1.01
N ALA A 161 -12.76 6.11 -2.31
CA ALA A 161 -11.51 6.72 -2.73
C ALA A 161 -11.74 8.24 -2.90
N ALA A 162 -10.93 9.05 -2.22
CA ALA A 162 -11.00 10.52 -2.29
C ALA A 162 -9.65 11.11 -2.74
N ASP A 163 -9.70 12.12 -3.60
CA ASP A 163 -8.50 12.84 -4.04
C ASP A 163 -8.02 13.80 -2.93
N ARG A 164 -6.73 13.77 -2.66
CA ARG A 164 -6.05 14.64 -1.70
C ARG A 164 -4.67 14.99 -2.24
N GLY A 165 -4.49 16.22 -2.68
CA GLY A 165 -3.18 16.70 -3.14
C GLY A 165 -2.61 15.98 -4.38
N GLY A 166 -3.48 15.48 -5.27
CA GLY A 166 -3.09 14.78 -6.49
C GLY A 166 -2.80 13.30 -6.30
N ALA A 167 -3.18 12.73 -5.15
CA ALA A 167 -3.20 11.29 -4.91
C ALA A 167 -4.55 10.86 -4.35
N LYS A 168 -4.97 9.62 -4.63
CA LYS A 168 -6.22 9.08 -4.10
C LYS A 168 -5.96 8.23 -2.87
N PHE A 169 -6.78 8.45 -1.85
CA PHE A 169 -6.71 7.73 -0.58
C PHE A 169 -8.04 7.06 -0.25
N TRP A 170 -7.95 5.91 0.42
CA TRP A 170 -9.13 5.32 1.03
C TRP A 170 -9.54 6.11 2.25
N GLU A 171 -10.79 6.56 2.27
CA GLU A 171 -11.42 7.25 3.38
C GLU A 171 -12.63 6.47 3.88
N LEU A 172 -12.83 6.50 5.21
CA LEU A 172 -14.01 5.92 5.83
C LEU A 172 -15.23 6.79 5.56
N VAL A 173 -16.33 6.15 5.19
CA VAL A 173 -17.63 6.80 5.05
C VAL A 173 -18.41 6.63 6.34
N PRO A 174 -18.88 7.73 6.98
CA PRO A 174 -19.75 7.62 8.16
C PRO A 174 -20.98 6.78 7.84
N ALA A 175 -21.16 5.67 8.56
CA ALA A 175 -22.30 4.79 8.33
C ALA A 175 -23.58 5.44 8.86
N THR A 176 -24.58 5.65 7.99
CA THR A 176 -25.92 6.15 8.34
C THR A 176 -26.88 5.04 8.76
N GLY A 177 -26.34 3.82 9.03
CA GLY A 177 -27.11 2.64 9.42
C GLY A 177 -26.27 1.38 9.38
N LYS A 178 -26.90 0.25 9.72
CA LYS A 178 -26.23 -1.07 9.66
C LYS A 178 -26.02 -1.46 8.20
N LYS A 179 -24.78 -1.68 7.81
CA LYS A 179 -24.39 -2.21 6.49
C LYS A 179 -24.17 -3.70 6.58
N ASN A 180 -24.65 -4.45 5.58
CA ASN A 180 -24.44 -5.89 5.49
C ASN A 180 -23.39 -6.19 4.41
N LEU A 181 -22.26 -6.76 4.79
CA LEU A 181 -21.19 -7.14 3.85
C LEU A 181 -21.64 -8.20 2.84
N ALA A 182 -22.58 -9.08 3.21
CA ALA A 182 -23.11 -10.09 2.29
C ALA A 182 -23.85 -9.47 1.07
N ASP A 183 -24.18 -8.17 1.13
CA ASP A 183 -24.79 -7.47 -0.01
C ASP A 183 -23.76 -7.04 -1.07
N ALA A 184 -22.46 -7.14 -0.77
CA ALA A 184 -21.40 -6.77 -1.70
C ALA A 184 -21.40 -7.70 -2.94
N PRO A 185 -21.55 -7.16 -4.16
CA PRO A 185 -21.56 -7.96 -5.39
C PRO A 185 -20.34 -8.86 -5.55
N ILE A 186 -19.14 -8.37 -5.19
CA ILE A 186 -17.91 -9.15 -5.33
C ILE A 186 -17.93 -10.41 -4.45
N LEU A 187 -18.54 -10.37 -3.27
CA LEU A 187 -18.64 -11.54 -2.40
C LEU A 187 -19.66 -12.55 -2.98
N LYS A 188 -20.75 -12.07 -3.57
CA LYS A 188 -21.73 -12.94 -4.25
C LYS A 188 -21.10 -13.67 -5.44
N CYS A 189 -20.26 -12.99 -6.24
CA CYS A 189 -19.55 -13.63 -7.36
C CYS A 189 -18.61 -14.77 -6.91
N LEU A 190 -18.10 -14.74 -5.67
CA LEU A 190 -17.31 -15.84 -5.13
C LEU A 190 -18.14 -17.04 -4.72
N GLU A 191 -19.40 -16.82 -4.30
CA GLU A 191 -20.33 -17.88 -3.87
C GLU A 191 -21.04 -18.57 -5.04
N GLU A 192 -21.15 -17.91 -6.19
CA GLU A 192 -21.74 -18.49 -7.42
C GLU A 192 -20.88 -19.67 -7.91
N ARG A 193 -21.55 -20.84 -8.13
CA ARG A 193 -20.92 -22.09 -8.56
C ARG A 193 -20.63 -22.10 -10.06
#